data_e7dc77a95f48b786f5078697ea55f1b5
#
_entry.id   e7dc77a95f48b786f5078697ea55f1b5
#
_cell.length_a   1.000
_cell.length_b   1.000
_cell.length_c   1.000
_cell.angle_alpha   90.00
_cell.angle_beta   90.00
_cell.angle_gamma   90.00
#
_symmetry.space_group_name_H-M   'P 1'
#
loop_
_entity.id
_entity.type
_entity.pdbx_description
1 polymer ?
#
loop_
_entity_poly.entity_id
_entity_poly.type
_entity_poly.pdbx_seq_one_letter_code
_entity_poly.pdbx_strand_id
1 'polypeptide(L)'
;MRPILALDQGTSSSRAILFDDAGAVLAVAQTPFAQAYPADGWVEHDAEEIWQTTLAVAREALAKGGVAAQDLLAVGITNQRETTVLWDRSTGQPVAPAIVWQDRRTAERCEALRAEGLEPQVTAETGLCLDPYFSGTKLAWLLDQDPALRARAEAGALAFGTIDSWLIYRLTGGAVHATDATNASRTLLWNIHDGVWSPGLCEALAIPVAVLPEVRDSAGFFGEVVPAHLGAAVPIFGVAGDQQAALFGQACLAPGDGKSTFGTGCFAMSHCGTEARLSQHRLLTTVAVQLGGVRQYALEGSIFVAGAAVQWLRDRLGVIGSAGETAEVLARTQGDAKGVYLVPAFAGLGAPHWDPDARGLVTGMTLATGRDELVTATVASVAFQMRDLLDAMSEDGARPERLRIDGGMVVNDAFCQLLADTLELPVERPQLAELTAAGAAALAALGAGHYPGPEQVRAQWRLDRAFEPQRSADQVGAALAGWRRAVALARSP
;
A
#
# COMPACT_ATOMS: atom_id res chain seq x y z
N MET A 1 26.07 14.11 12.59
CA MET A 1 25.14 13.11 12.02
C MET A 1 23.90 13.09 12.90
N ARG A 2 22.72 13.40 12.37
CA ARG A 2 21.45 13.37 13.11
C ARG A 2 20.54 12.30 12.48
N PRO A 3 20.40 11.14 13.14
CA PRO A 3 19.59 10.02 12.63
C PRO A 3 18.11 10.37 12.50
N ILE A 4 17.39 9.61 11.68
CA ILE A 4 15.95 9.72 11.48
C ILE A 4 15.33 8.40 11.92
N LEU A 5 14.28 8.46 12.73
CA LEU A 5 13.49 7.32 13.12
C LEU A 5 12.27 7.22 12.21
N ALA A 6 12.17 6.16 11.40
CA ALA A 6 11.00 5.83 10.62
C ALA A 6 10.14 4.81 11.38
N LEU A 7 8.86 5.12 11.55
CA LEU A 7 7.83 4.22 12.08
C LEU A 7 7.03 3.68 10.88
N ASP A 8 7.08 2.38 10.70
CA ASP A 8 6.38 1.66 9.64
C ASP A 8 5.33 0.74 10.26
N GLN A 9 4.08 1.18 10.25
CA GLN A 9 2.97 0.45 10.82
C GLN A 9 2.25 -0.35 9.71
N GLY A 10 2.64 -1.60 9.55
CA GLY A 10 2.06 -2.52 8.56
C GLY A 10 0.78 -3.21 9.04
N THR A 11 0.19 -4.07 8.20
CA THR A 11 -1.06 -4.77 8.53
C THR A 11 -0.90 -5.83 9.61
N SER A 12 0.28 -6.44 9.76
CA SER A 12 0.51 -7.55 10.69
C SER A 12 1.59 -7.30 11.73
N SER A 13 2.28 -6.16 11.65
CA SER A 13 3.38 -5.82 12.55
C SER A 13 3.65 -4.32 12.57
N SER A 14 4.11 -3.82 13.72
CA SER A 14 4.74 -2.50 13.85
C SER A 14 6.24 -2.65 13.71
N ARG A 15 6.86 -1.76 12.94
CA ARG A 15 8.30 -1.72 12.70
C ARG A 15 8.85 -0.33 12.94
N ALA A 16 10.05 -0.23 13.45
CA ALA A 16 10.82 1.00 13.54
C ALA A 16 12.20 0.79 12.96
N ILE A 17 12.63 1.70 12.10
CA ILE A 17 13.94 1.67 11.46
C ILE A 17 14.64 2.99 11.71
N LEU A 18 15.85 2.89 12.22
CA LEU A 18 16.73 4.04 12.42
C LEU A 18 17.67 4.16 11.22
N PHE A 19 17.62 5.30 10.56
CA PHE A 19 18.50 5.64 9.44
C PHE A 19 19.51 6.71 9.85
N ASP A 20 20.70 6.65 9.27
CA ASP A 20 21.62 7.78 9.32
C ASP A 20 21.21 8.89 8.32
N ASP A 21 21.95 10.00 8.32
CA ASP A 21 21.70 11.13 7.41
C ASP A 21 22.03 10.84 5.93
N ALA A 22 22.69 9.72 5.64
CA ALA A 22 22.96 9.23 4.30
C ALA A 22 21.93 8.18 3.82
N GLY A 23 20.94 7.82 4.67
CA GLY A 23 19.92 6.82 4.38
C GLY A 23 20.33 5.37 4.62
N ALA A 24 21.48 5.13 5.29
CA ALA A 24 21.86 3.77 5.67
C ALA A 24 21.13 3.34 6.95
N VAL A 25 20.75 2.05 7.01
CA VAL A 25 20.06 1.45 8.16
C VAL A 25 21.05 1.27 9.31
N LEU A 26 20.76 1.90 10.46
CA LEU A 26 21.52 1.74 11.71
C LEU A 26 20.95 0.65 12.60
N ALA A 27 19.63 0.56 12.70
CA ALA A 27 18.95 -0.42 13.53
C ALA A 27 17.53 -0.70 13.02
N VAL A 28 17.03 -1.91 13.30
CA VAL A 28 15.66 -2.34 13.01
C VAL A 28 15.07 -3.02 14.24
N ALA A 29 13.84 -2.67 14.56
CA ALA A 29 13.00 -3.36 15.52
C ALA A 29 11.63 -3.63 14.91
N GLN A 30 11.05 -4.81 15.18
CA GLN A 30 9.76 -5.21 14.65
C GLN A 30 9.05 -6.12 15.65
N THR A 31 7.75 -5.90 15.82
CA THR A 31 6.89 -6.72 16.66
C THR A 31 5.56 -6.98 15.94
N PRO A 32 5.13 -8.23 15.80
CA PRO A 32 3.80 -8.55 15.28
C PRO A 32 2.73 -8.16 16.30
N PHE A 33 1.50 -7.95 15.83
CA PHE A 33 0.32 -7.78 16.64
C PHE A 33 -0.85 -8.63 16.12
N ALA A 34 -1.89 -8.79 16.93
CA ALA A 34 -2.99 -9.68 16.63
C ALA A 34 -3.96 -9.08 15.60
N GLN A 35 -4.49 -9.94 14.72
CA GLN A 35 -5.66 -9.63 13.89
C GLN A 35 -6.86 -10.41 14.40
N ALA A 36 -8.02 -9.77 14.51
CA ALA A 36 -9.27 -10.40 14.88
C ALA A 36 -10.18 -10.57 13.66
N TYR A 37 -10.88 -11.70 13.62
CA TYR A 37 -11.83 -12.05 12.55
C TYR A 37 -13.19 -12.39 13.19
N PRO A 38 -13.95 -11.37 13.68
CA PRO A 38 -15.15 -11.62 14.50
C PRO A 38 -16.32 -12.21 13.70
N ALA A 39 -16.36 -12.02 12.38
CA ALA A 39 -17.33 -12.61 11.47
C ALA A 39 -16.72 -12.85 10.08
N ASP A 40 -17.44 -13.51 9.20
CA ASP A 40 -17.01 -13.72 7.83
C ASP A 40 -16.82 -12.38 7.09
N GLY A 41 -15.66 -12.20 6.49
CA GLY A 41 -15.29 -10.94 5.83
C GLY A 41 -14.97 -9.77 6.76
N TRP A 42 -15.02 -9.94 8.10
CA TRP A 42 -14.66 -8.91 9.07
C TRP A 42 -13.20 -9.04 9.49
N VAL A 43 -12.49 -7.91 9.51
CA VAL A 43 -11.09 -7.85 9.96
C VAL A 43 -10.90 -6.65 10.86
N GLU A 44 -10.44 -6.87 12.07
CA GLU A 44 -10.27 -5.84 13.10
C GLU A 44 -8.89 -5.88 13.74
N HIS A 45 -8.42 -4.69 14.14
CA HIS A 45 -7.24 -4.53 14.98
C HIS A 45 -7.62 -3.82 16.28
N ASP A 46 -6.87 -4.11 17.35
CA ASP A 46 -6.85 -3.28 18.55
C ASP A 46 -5.92 -2.07 18.29
N ALA A 47 -6.51 -0.88 18.21
CA ALA A 47 -5.74 0.35 17.98
C ALA A 47 -4.79 0.67 19.15
N GLU A 48 -5.11 0.24 20.37
CA GLU A 48 -4.20 0.40 21.51
C GLU A 48 -2.99 -0.55 21.41
N GLU A 49 -3.18 -1.80 20.94
CA GLU A 49 -2.06 -2.72 20.65
C GLU A 49 -1.15 -2.17 19.55
N ILE A 50 -1.72 -1.58 18.47
CA ILE A 50 -0.94 -0.88 17.44
C ILE A 50 -0.10 0.24 18.05
N TRP A 51 -0.68 1.05 18.93
CA TRP A 51 0.04 2.12 19.63
C TRP A 51 1.17 1.57 20.50
N GLN A 52 0.89 0.58 21.35
CA GLN A 52 1.87 0.02 22.28
C GLN A 52 3.04 -0.65 21.54
N THR A 53 2.74 -1.43 20.51
CA THR A 53 3.78 -2.07 19.69
C THR A 53 4.62 -1.06 18.93
N THR A 54 4.00 -0.02 18.36
CA THR A 54 4.74 1.06 17.67
C THR A 54 5.69 1.79 18.61
N LEU A 55 5.22 2.13 19.81
CA LEU A 55 6.07 2.79 20.81
C LEU A 55 7.19 1.86 21.32
N ALA A 56 6.90 0.57 21.50
CA ALA A 56 7.90 -0.42 21.92
C ALA A 56 9.02 -0.57 20.89
N VAL A 57 8.68 -0.75 19.58
CA VAL A 57 9.70 -0.90 18.54
C VAL A 57 10.47 0.40 18.30
N ALA A 58 9.86 1.58 18.50
CA ALA A 58 10.56 2.86 18.43
C ALA A 58 11.67 2.93 19.50
N ARG A 59 11.35 2.59 20.75
CA ARG A 59 12.32 2.54 21.84
C ARG A 59 13.40 1.49 21.62
N GLU A 60 13.01 0.33 21.14
CA GLU A 60 13.95 -0.77 20.84
C GLU A 60 14.92 -0.41 19.72
N ALA A 61 14.45 0.24 18.64
CA ALA A 61 15.32 0.68 17.55
C ALA A 61 16.36 1.71 18.03
N LEU A 62 15.94 2.68 18.87
CA LEU A 62 16.84 3.64 19.48
C LEU A 62 17.90 2.95 20.37
N ALA A 63 17.48 2.01 21.21
CA ALA A 63 18.39 1.27 22.08
C ALA A 63 19.38 0.41 21.27
N LYS A 64 18.91 -0.31 20.25
CA LYS A 64 19.77 -1.10 19.33
C LYS A 64 20.78 -0.23 18.58
N GLY A 65 20.36 0.94 18.12
CA GLY A 65 21.21 1.88 17.40
C GLY A 65 22.15 2.69 18.31
N GLY A 66 21.98 2.61 19.64
CA GLY A 66 22.75 3.40 20.61
C GLY A 66 22.51 4.90 20.47
N VAL A 67 21.32 5.33 20.01
CA VAL A 67 20.96 6.72 19.73
C VAL A 67 19.97 7.21 20.80
N ALA A 68 20.27 8.36 21.39
CA ALA A 68 19.34 9.02 22.29
C ALA A 68 18.32 9.85 21.50
N ALA A 69 17.08 9.94 22.00
CA ALA A 69 16.00 10.61 21.28
C ALA A 69 16.30 12.08 20.94
N GLN A 70 17.03 12.80 21.80
CA GLN A 70 17.45 14.18 21.56
C GLN A 70 18.43 14.34 20.39
N ASP A 71 19.08 13.26 19.95
CA ASP A 71 20.02 13.28 18.84
C ASP A 71 19.31 13.03 17.48
N LEU A 72 18.04 12.65 17.51
CA LEU A 72 17.24 12.48 16.30
C LEU A 72 17.06 13.83 15.57
N LEU A 73 17.07 13.76 14.25
CA LEU A 73 16.66 14.86 13.39
C LEU A 73 15.13 14.98 13.42
N ALA A 74 14.44 13.87 13.19
CA ALA A 74 12.99 13.82 13.08
C ALA A 74 12.48 12.39 13.21
N VAL A 75 11.14 12.27 13.33
CA VAL A 75 10.36 11.05 13.12
C VAL A 75 9.64 11.13 11.78
N GLY A 76 9.68 10.06 10.98
CA GLY A 76 8.84 9.82 9.82
C GLY A 76 7.84 8.69 10.11
N ILE A 77 6.62 8.79 9.59
CA ILE A 77 5.55 7.80 9.79
C ILE A 77 5.06 7.30 8.44
N THR A 78 4.98 5.99 8.31
CA THR A 78 4.27 5.35 7.22
C THR A 78 3.36 4.24 7.78
N ASN A 79 2.26 3.96 7.11
CA ASN A 79 1.23 3.12 7.68
C ASN A 79 0.45 2.35 6.60
N GLN A 80 -0.12 1.21 7.02
CA GLN A 80 -1.22 0.58 6.29
C GLN A 80 -2.32 1.63 6.07
N ARG A 81 -2.77 1.75 4.83
CA ARG A 81 -3.77 2.77 4.45
C ARG A 81 -5.19 2.30 4.80
N GLU A 82 -6.15 3.19 4.73
CA GLU A 82 -7.60 2.98 4.82
C GLU A 82 -8.12 2.39 6.14
N THR A 83 -7.28 1.78 6.96
CA THR A 83 -7.67 1.24 8.26
C THR A 83 -8.22 2.37 9.14
N THR A 84 -9.45 2.19 9.60
CA THR A 84 -10.28 3.24 10.21
C THR A 84 -10.24 3.16 11.72
N VAL A 85 -9.78 4.23 12.37
CA VAL A 85 -9.78 4.37 13.84
C VAL A 85 -10.72 5.50 14.24
N LEU A 86 -11.54 5.28 15.26
CA LEU A 86 -12.40 6.28 15.88
C LEU A 86 -12.11 6.32 17.38
N TRP A 87 -11.82 7.51 17.93
CA TRP A 87 -11.45 7.67 19.34
C TRP A 87 -12.08 8.91 20.00
N ASP A 88 -12.14 8.90 21.30
CA ASP A 88 -12.57 10.03 22.12
C ASP A 88 -11.43 11.04 22.24
N ARG A 89 -11.70 12.32 21.90
CA ARG A 89 -10.71 13.40 21.93
C ARG A 89 -10.22 13.71 23.35
N SER A 90 -11.07 13.54 24.35
CA SER A 90 -10.72 13.92 25.73
C SER A 90 -9.84 12.89 26.43
N THR A 91 -10.02 11.62 26.09
CA THR A 91 -9.30 10.51 26.71
C THR A 91 -8.21 9.92 25.84
N GLY A 92 -8.27 10.15 24.53
CA GLY A 92 -7.40 9.50 23.55
C GLY A 92 -7.63 7.98 23.45
N GLN A 93 -8.79 7.48 23.91
CA GLN A 93 -9.10 6.04 23.88
C GLN A 93 -9.95 5.69 22.66
N PRO A 94 -9.65 4.59 21.95
CA PRO A 94 -10.52 4.09 20.89
C PRO A 94 -11.92 3.79 21.42
N VAL A 95 -12.95 4.13 20.65
CA VAL A 95 -14.35 3.86 21.01
C VAL A 95 -14.88 2.58 20.35
N ALA A 96 -14.11 2.01 19.42
CA ALA A 96 -14.39 0.75 18.75
C ALA A 96 -13.07 0.13 18.26
N PRO A 97 -13.04 -1.17 17.91
CA PRO A 97 -11.91 -1.76 17.19
C PRO A 97 -11.65 -1.03 15.88
N ALA A 98 -10.38 -0.95 15.46
CA ALA A 98 -10.00 -0.42 14.17
C ALA A 98 -10.47 -1.36 13.06
N ILE A 99 -11.25 -0.85 12.10
CA ILE A 99 -11.72 -1.64 10.96
C ILE A 99 -10.64 -1.61 9.87
N VAL A 100 -10.08 -2.78 9.56
CA VAL A 100 -8.93 -2.94 8.67
C VAL A 100 -9.34 -2.72 7.20
N TRP A 101 -8.41 -2.31 6.36
CA TRP A 101 -8.59 -2.13 4.92
C TRP A 101 -9.12 -3.38 4.19
N GLN A 102 -8.81 -4.58 4.69
CA GLN A 102 -9.27 -5.87 4.16
C GLN A 102 -10.73 -6.20 4.49
N ASP A 103 -11.35 -5.46 5.42
CA ASP A 103 -12.70 -5.71 5.92
C ASP A 103 -13.76 -5.47 4.85
N ARG A 104 -14.72 -6.38 4.75
CA ARG A 104 -15.78 -6.35 3.73
C ARG A 104 -17.17 -6.06 4.29
N ARG A 105 -17.31 -5.74 5.62
CA ARG A 105 -18.62 -5.56 6.27
C ARG A 105 -19.50 -4.47 5.65
N THR A 106 -18.92 -3.52 4.94
CA THR A 106 -19.65 -2.41 4.29
C THR A 106 -19.93 -2.67 2.80
N ALA A 107 -19.74 -3.92 2.31
CA ALA A 107 -19.97 -4.25 0.90
C ALA A 107 -21.41 -3.96 0.45
N GLU A 108 -22.42 -4.38 1.22
CA GLU A 108 -23.83 -4.09 0.92
C GLU A 108 -24.14 -2.59 0.86
N ARG A 109 -23.50 -1.79 1.77
CA ARG A 109 -23.64 -0.33 1.73
C ARG A 109 -23.03 0.26 0.45
N CYS A 110 -21.87 -0.23 0.02
CA CYS A 110 -21.28 0.21 -1.25
C CYS A 110 -22.19 -0.10 -2.43
N GLU A 111 -22.82 -1.28 -2.47
CA GLU A 111 -23.78 -1.64 -3.51
C GLU A 111 -25.01 -0.73 -3.49
N ALA A 112 -25.56 -0.43 -2.31
CA ALA A 112 -26.69 0.49 -2.17
C ALA A 112 -26.36 1.90 -2.70
N LEU A 113 -25.22 2.45 -2.28
CA LEU A 113 -24.75 3.78 -2.73
C LEU A 113 -24.46 3.80 -4.24
N ARG A 114 -23.98 2.70 -4.81
CA ARG A 114 -23.80 2.56 -6.26
C ARG A 114 -25.15 2.54 -6.98
N ALA A 115 -26.13 1.83 -6.45
CA ALA A 115 -27.50 1.80 -7.01
C ALA A 115 -28.18 3.18 -6.92
N GLU A 116 -27.88 4.00 -5.92
CA GLU A 116 -28.32 5.38 -5.76
C GLU A 116 -27.61 6.35 -6.72
N GLY A 117 -26.55 5.90 -7.43
CA GLY A 117 -25.84 6.69 -8.42
C GLY A 117 -24.70 7.55 -7.85
N LEU A 118 -24.17 7.24 -6.67
CA LEU A 118 -23.10 8.02 -6.02
C LEU A 118 -21.71 7.76 -6.64
N GLU A 119 -21.45 6.60 -7.26
CA GLU A 119 -20.12 6.22 -7.74
C GLU A 119 -19.47 7.21 -8.72
N PRO A 120 -20.19 7.81 -9.68
CA PRO A 120 -19.61 8.85 -10.55
C PRO A 120 -19.04 10.06 -9.79
N GLN A 121 -19.73 10.52 -8.75
CA GLN A 121 -19.24 11.62 -7.91
C GLN A 121 -18.00 11.19 -7.11
N VAL A 122 -18.05 10.02 -6.49
CA VAL A 122 -16.89 9.45 -5.77
C VAL A 122 -15.67 9.38 -6.68
N THR A 123 -15.81 8.79 -7.86
CA THR A 123 -14.69 8.68 -8.81
C THR A 123 -14.20 10.05 -9.28
N ALA A 124 -15.10 10.98 -9.58
CA ALA A 124 -14.73 12.31 -10.04
C ALA A 124 -13.98 13.13 -8.98
N GLU A 125 -14.37 13.03 -7.70
CA GLU A 125 -13.76 13.84 -6.65
C GLU A 125 -12.55 13.16 -5.99
N THR A 126 -12.57 11.82 -5.88
CA THR A 126 -11.55 11.09 -5.09
C THR A 126 -10.60 10.25 -5.92
N GLY A 127 -10.93 9.98 -7.18
CA GLY A 127 -10.19 9.03 -8.03
C GLY A 127 -10.39 7.55 -7.65
N LEU A 128 -11.30 7.26 -6.72
CA LEU A 128 -11.55 5.91 -6.20
C LEU A 128 -12.87 5.36 -6.75
N CYS A 129 -13.10 4.07 -6.54
CA CYS A 129 -14.42 3.43 -6.75
C CYS A 129 -15.14 3.24 -5.40
N LEU A 130 -16.44 2.99 -5.41
CA LEU A 130 -17.17 2.58 -4.21
C LEU A 130 -16.81 1.14 -3.85
N ASP A 131 -15.95 0.98 -2.86
CA ASP A 131 -15.54 -0.33 -2.33
C ASP A 131 -15.36 -0.26 -0.81
N PRO A 132 -15.68 -1.31 -0.06
CA PRO A 132 -15.43 -1.39 1.38
C PRO A 132 -13.95 -1.29 1.77
N TYR A 133 -13.04 -1.36 0.81
CA TYR A 133 -11.61 -1.11 0.98
C TYR A 133 -11.32 0.22 1.67
N PHE A 134 -12.02 1.29 1.29
CA PHE A 134 -11.75 2.67 1.72
C PHE A 134 -12.42 3.04 3.04
N SER A 135 -11.90 4.09 3.72
CA SER A 135 -12.28 4.42 5.11
C SER A 135 -13.70 4.93 5.29
N GLY A 136 -14.24 5.71 4.34
CA GLY A 136 -15.48 6.47 4.53
C GLY A 136 -16.69 5.61 4.89
N THR A 137 -16.89 4.48 4.19
CA THR A 137 -18.00 3.56 4.48
C THR A 137 -17.86 2.85 5.82
N LYS A 138 -16.61 2.56 6.26
CA LYS A 138 -16.33 1.97 7.59
C LYS A 138 -16.62 2.96 8.71
N LEU A 139 -16.22 4.23 8.53
CA LEU A 139 -16.55 5.29 9.49
C LEU A 139 -18.06 5.51 9.60
N ALA A 140 -18.75 5.57 8.47
CA ALA A 140 -20.21 5.68 8.44
C ALA A 140 -20.86 4.50 9.18
N TRP A 141 -20.38 3.28 8.94
CA TRP A 141 -20.88 2.08 9.62
C TRP A 141 -20.68 2.17 11.13
N LEU A 142 -19.51 2.58 11.61
CA LEU A 142 -19.26 2.76 13.06
C LEU A 142 -20.23 3.74 13.70
N LEU A 143 -20.48 4.87 13.05
CA LEU A 143 -21.40 5.90 13.55
C LEU A 143 -22.87 5.45 13.51
N ASP A 144 -23.24 4.53 12.64
CA ASP A 144 -24.60 3.98 12.51
C ASP A 144 -24.91 2.90 13.56
N GLN A 145 -23.88 2.32 14.21
CA GLN A 145 -24.10 1.27 15.23
C GLN A 145 -24.68 1.81 16.54
N ASP A 146 -24.41 3.06 16.88
CA ASP A 146 -24.86 3.66 18.13
C ASP A 146 -25.22 5.15 17.95
N PRO A 147 -26.51 5.52 18.14
CA PRO A 147 -26.95 6.92 18.07
C PRO A 147 -26.20 7.85 19.05
N ALA A 148 -25.76 7.34 20.21
CA ALA A 148 -24.98 8.13 21.15
C ALA A 148 -23.57 8.42 20.61
N LEU A 149 -22.97 7.46 19.90
CA LEU A 149 -21.70 7.65 19.23
C LEU A 149 -21.81 8.72 18.13
N ARG A 150 -22.87 8.66 17.33
CA ARG A 150 -23.18 9.66 16.30
C ARG A 150 -23.34 11.06 16.91
N ALA A 151 -24.15 11.21 17.95
CA ALA A 151 -24.34 12.50 18.62
C ALA A 151 -23.02 13.08 19.18
N ARG A 152 -22.13 12.23 19.72
CA ARG A 152 -20.78 12.64 20.14
C ARG A 152 -19.90 13.07 18.97
N ALA A 153 -20.00 12.42 17.83
CA ALA A 153 -19.29 12.78 16.62
C ALA A 153 -19.75 14.16 16.09
N GLU A 154 -21.06 14.39 16.04
CA GLU A 154 -21.66 15.67 15.65
C GLU A 154 -21.27 16.80 16.60
N ALA A 155 -21.13 16.51 17.89
CA ALA A 155 -20.66 17.46 18.90
C ALA A 155 -19.13 17.70 18.85
N GLY A 156 -18.40 17.04 17.95
CA GLY A 156 -16.94 17.15 17.85
C GLY A 156 -16.16 16.50 18.99
N ALA A 157 -16.79 15.64 19.80
CA ALA A 157 -16.13 14.94 20.90
C ALA A 157 -15.30 13.73 20.46
N LEU A 158 -15.50 13.28 19.21
CA LEU A 158 -14.75 12.18 18.62
C LEU A 158 -13.77 12.68 17.55
N ALA A 159 -12.74 11.89 17.31
CA ALA A 159 -11.80 12.05 16.22
C ALA A 159 -11.74 10.77 15.40
N PHE A 160 -11.73 10.92 14.09
CA PHE A 160 -11.48 9.88 13.12
C PHE A 160 -10.08 10.04 12.54
N GLY A 161 -9.47 8.94 12.15
CA GLY A 161 -8.27 8.95 11.31
C GLY A 161 -7.93 7.58 10.77
N THR A 162 -7.04 7.58 9.80
CA THR A 162 -6.23 6.42 9.44
C THR A 162 -5.13 6.24 10.49
N ILE A 163 -4.34 5.20 10.37
CA ILE A 163 -3.36 4.84 11.41
C ILE A 163 -2.33 5.95 11.65
N ASP A 164 -1.94 6.71 10.62
CA ASP A 164 -1.06 7.87 10.77
C ASP A 164 -1.65 8.92 11.72
N SER A 165 -2.91 9.31 11.53
CA SER A 165 -3.60 10.27 12.41
C SER A 165 -3.66 9.77 13.86
N TRP A 166 -3.94 8.47 14.04
CA TRP A 166 -3.93 7.83 15.35
C TRP A 166 -2.56 7.92 16.01
N LEU A 167 -1.49 7.56 15.28
CA LEU A 167 -0.13 7.61 15.78
C LEU A 167 0.33 9.04 16.08
N ILE A 168 0.04 10.01 15.19
CA ILE A 168 0.34 11.44 15.42
C ILE A 168 -0.36 11.91 16.70
N TYR A 169 -1.65 11.63 16.83
CA TYR A 169 -2.42 12.01 18.02
C TYR A 169 -1.81 11.44 19.31
N ARG A 170 -1.46 10.16 19.33
CA ARG A 170 -0.86 9.50 20.49
C ARG A 170 0.56 10.00 20.76
N LEU A 171 1.40 10.13 19.75
CA LEU A 171 2.78 10.62 19.88
C LEU A 171 2.85 12.05 20.42
N THR A 172 1.91 12.90 20.02
CA THR A 172 1.85 14.31 20.43
C THR A 172 1.08 14.52 21.74
N GLY A 173 0.65 13.45 22.42
CA GLY A 173 -0.13 13.56 23.66
C GLY A 173 -1.52 14.19 23.47
N GLY A 174 -2.12 14.04 22.30
CA GLY A 174 -3.43 14.58 21.94
C GLY A 174 -3.41 16.00 21.38
N ALA A 175 -2.23 16.59 21.20
CA ALA A 175 -2.11 17.99 20.75
C ALA A 175 -2.40 18.18 19.24
N VAL A 176 -2.16 17.15 18.42
CA VAL A 176 -2.30 17.25 16.96
C VAL A 176 -3.22 16.14 16.44
N HIS A 177 -4.26 16.55 15.72
CA HIS A 177 -5.15 15.68 14.97
C HIS A 177 -5.01 16.00 13.48
N ALA A 178 -4.09 15.34 12.81
CA ALA A 178 -3.74 15.60 11.41
C ALA A 178 -3.47 14.29 10.66
N THR A 179 -3.56 14.36 9.35
CA THR A 179 -3.17 13.34 8.36
C THR A 179 -2.41 14.00 7.23
N ASP A 180 -1.79 13.22 6.36
CA ASP A 180 -1.23 13.73 5.12
C ASP A 180 -2.19 13.54 3.93
N ALA A 181 -1.89 14.22 2.82
CA ALA A 181 -2.71 14.14 1.60
C ALA A 181 -2.77 12.72 1.00
N THR A 182 -1.73 11.90 1.17
CA THR A 182 -1.72 10.53 0.63
C THR A 182 -2.70 9.64 1.37
N ASN A 183 -2.75 9.70 2.70
CA ASN A 183 -3.73 8.98 3.52
C ASN A 183 -5.15 9.54 3.33
N ALA A 184 -5.31 10.88 3.31
CA ALA A 184 -6.60 11.52 3.07
C ALA A 184 -7.23 11.08 1.73
N SER A 185 -6.42 10.93 0.68
CA SER A 185 -6.87 10.46 -0.64
C SER A 185 -7.44 9.03 -0.65
N ARG A 186 -7.29 8.27 0.44
CA ARG A 186 -7.77 6.88 0.56
C ARG A 186 -9.07 6.74 1.37
N THR A 187 -9.72 7.85 1.66
CA THR A 187 -10.85 7.85 2.60
C THR A 187 -12.25 7.81 1.96
N LEU A 188 -12.40 8.02 0.66
CA LEU A 188 -13.65 8.34 -0.05
C LEU A 188 -14.27 9.70 0.33
N LEU A 189 -13.57 10.52 1.12
CA LEU A 189 -14.11 11.76 1.67
C LEU A 189 -13.37 13.01 1.19
N TRP A 190 -12.17 12.83 0.65
CA TRP A 190 -11.27 13.93 0.33
C TRP A 190 -11.20 14.16 -1.19
N ASN A 191 -11.54 15.39 -1.61
CA ASN A 191 -11.43 15.80 -3.01
C ASN A 191 -9.96 16.01 -3.37
N ILE A 192 -9.42 15.13 -4.20
CA ILE A 192 -8.00 15.14 -4.58
C ILE A 192 -7.62 16.34 -5.45
N HIS A 193 -8.59 16.96 -6.15
CA HIS A 193 -8.36 18.13 -7.01
C HIS A 193 -8.27 19.40 -6.20
N ASP A 194 -9.25 19.63 -5.32
CA ASP A 194 -9.36 20.86 -4.52
C ASP A 194 -8.49 20.80 -3.26
N GLY A 195 -8.20 19.60 -2.74
CA GLY A 195 -7.42 19.41 -1.53
C GLY A 195 -8.19 19.71 -0.26
N VAL A 196 -9.48 19.39 -0.25
CA VAL A 196 -10.39 19.59 0.87
C VAL A 196 -11.26 18.35 1.12
N TRP A 197 -11.76 18.20 2.33
CA TRP A 197 -12.82 17.24 2.61
C TRP A 197 -14.05 17.61 1.81
N SER A 198 -14.60 16.69 1.04
CA SER A 198 -15.78 16.93 0.19
C SER A 198 -17.04 17.05 1.03
N PRO A 199 -17.71 18.22 1.07
CA PRO A 199 -18.97 18.36 1.80
C PRO A 199 -20.05 17.41 1.27
N GLY A 200 -20.11 17.22 -0.07
CA GLY A 200 -21.11 16.36 -0.70
C GLY A 200 -20.92 14.88 -0.35
N LEU A 201 -19.66 14.38 -0.33
CA LEU A 201 -19.38 13.00 0.06
C LEU A 201 -19.56 12.79 1.58
N CYS A 202 -19.19 13.77 2.40
CA CYS A 202 -19.47 13.72 3.84
C CYS A 202 -20.97 13.67 4.13
N GLU A 203 -21.79 14.46 3.41
CA GLU A 203 -23.25 14.43 3.52
C GLU A 203 -23.83 13.10 3.06
N ALA A 204 -23.42 12.60 1.87
CA ALA A 204 -23.90 11.33 1.32
C ALA A 204 -23.58 10.12 2.22
N LEU A 205 -22.45 10.14 2.92
CA LEU A 205 -22.07 9.12 3.88
C LEU A 205 -22.51 9.41 5.32
N ALA A 206 -23.20 10.54 5.55
CA ALA A 206 -23.63 11.03 6.85
C ALA A 206 -22.48 11.13 7.87
N ILE A 207 -21.33 11.67 7.45
CA ILE A 207 -20.12 11.82 8.28
C ILE A 207 -19.99 13.28 8.73
N PRO A 208 -20.02 13.58 10.04
CA PRO A 208 -19.80 14.91 10.56
C PRO A 208 -18.36 15.38 10.26
N VAL A 209 -18.20 16.54 9.61
CA VAL A 209 -16.87 17.09 9.30
C VAL A 209 -16.01 17.32 10.57
N ALA A 210 -16.66 17.54 11.72
CA ALA A 210 -16.01 17.75 13.00
C ALA A 210 -15.09 16.59 13.46
N VAL A 211 -15.30 15.38 12.94
CA VAL A 211 -14.44 14.23 13.28
C VAL A 211 -13.19 14.13 12.42
N LEU A 212 -13.12 14.85 11.30
CA LEU A 212 -12.06 14.70 10.31
C LEU A 212 -10.78 15.43 10.74
N PRO A 213 -9.58 14.87 10.41
CA PRO A 213 -8.30 15.48 10.72
C PRO A 213 -7.97 16.66 9.79
N GLU A 214 -7.04 17.51 10.21
CA GLU A 214 -6.39 18.47 9.33
C GLU A 214 -5.50 17.73 8.32
N VAL A 215 -5.60 18.07 7.03
CA VAL A 215 -4.76 17.48 5.99
C VAL A 215 -3.54 18.38 5.76
N ARG A 216 -2.35 17.82 5.82
CA ARG A 216 -1.06 18.52 5.67
C ARG A 216 -0.24 17.95 4.51
N ASP A 217 0.84 18.65 4.16
CA ASP A 217 1.86 18.15 3.24
C ASP A 217 2.51 16.88 3.78
N SER A 218 2.87 15.93 2.89
CA SER A 218 3.53 14.69 3.28
C SER A 218 4.92 14.93 3.93
N ALA A 219 5.57 16.06 3.59
CA ALA A 219 6.80 16.54 4.23
C ALA A 219 6.52 17.90 4.88
N GLY A 220 6.18 17.89 6.16
CA GLY A 220 5.81 19.07 6.92
C GLY A 220 5.79 18.80 8.41
N PHE A 221 5.53 19.81 9.22
CA PHE A 221 5.50 19.69 10.68
C PHE A 221 4.16 19.11 11.15
N PHE A 222 4.19 17.94 11.80
CA PHE A 222 3.02 17.26 12.38
C PHE A 222 3.00 17.31 13.92
N GLY A 223 3.81 18.15 14.54
CA GLY A 223 3.95 18.25 15.99
C GLY A 223 5.22 17.57 16.51
N GLU A 224 5.32 17.46 17.82
CA GLU A 224 6.46 16.83 18.50
C GLU A 224 6.02 15.64 19.30
N VAL A 225 6.79 14.56 19.24
CA VAL A 225 6.66 13.43 20.16
C VAL A 225 6.90 13.93 21.57
N VAL A 226 5.96 13.68 22.49
CA VAL A 226 6.13 14.14 23.88
C VAL A 226 7.27 13.40 24.56
N PRO A 227 8.05 14.04 25.45
CA PRO A 227 9.23 13.44 26.09
C PRO A 227 8.93 12.13 26.84
N ALA A 228 7.72 11.98 27.36
CA ALA A 228 7.29 10.75 28.05
C ALA A 228 7.37 9.49 27.19
N HIS A 229 7.33 9.62 25.85
CA HIS A 229 7.34 8.48 24.95
C HIS A 229 8.74 8.01 24.60
N LEU A 230 9.65 8.92 24.22
CA LEU A 230 11.00 8.58 23.75
C LEU A 230 12.13 9.13 24.62
N GLY A 231 11.82 9.93 25.65
CA GLY A 231 12.81 10.54 26.55
C GLY A 231 13.17 11.98 26.19
N ALA A 232 12.81 12.45 24.99
CA ALA A 232 12.98 13.85 24.56
C ALA A 232 11.84 14.25 23.61
N ALA A 233 11.63 15.55 23.41
CA ALA A 233 10.78 16.06 22.35
C ALA A 233 11.49 15.84 21.01
N VAL A 234 10.79 15.21 20.05
CA VAL A 234 11.31 14.94 18.70
C VAL A 234 10.26 15.36 17.68
N PRO A 235 10.60 16.21 16.69
CA PRO A 235 9.62 16.64 15.69
C PRO A 235 9.23 15.51 14.75
N ILE A 236 7.95 15.47 14.34
CA ILE A 236 7.40 14.60 13.31
C ILE A 236 7.32 15.43 12.03
N PHE A 237 8.07 15.06 10.98
CA PHE A 237 8.16 15.85 9.76
C PHE A 237 7.78 15.10 8.47
N GLY A 238 7.63 13.79 8.50
CA GLY A 238 7.28 13.00 7.32
C GLY A 238 6.10 12.06 7.62
N VAL A 239 5.07 12.09 6.78
CA VAL A 239 3.91 11.18 6.89
C VAL A 239 3.46 10.79 5.49
N ALA A 240 3.28 9.49 5.23
CA ALA A 240 2.67 8.99 4.01
C ALA A 240 2.12 7.57 4.20
N GLY A 241 1.09 7.23 3.44
CA GLY A 241 0.65 5.84 3.32
C GLY A 241 1.75 4.92 2.77
N ASP A 242 1.72 3.65 3.13
CA ASP A 242 2.81 2.69 2.88
C ASP A 242 3.22 2.59 1.39
N GLN A 243 2.25 2.56 0.48
CA GLN A 243 2.52 2.44 -0.95
C GLN A 243 3.09 3.74 -1.52
N GLN A 244 2.66 4.90 -1.02
CA GLN A 244 3.17 6.21 -1.39
C GLN A 244 4.57 6.44 -0.82
N ALA A 245 4.80 6.06 0.44
CA ALA A 245 6.13 6.09 1.02
C ALA A 245 7.10 5.19 0.23
N ALA A 246 6.67 3.98 -0.16
CA ALA A 246 7.47 3.10 -1.02
C ALA A 246 7.73 3.72 -2.40
N LEU A 247 6.75 4.37 -3.02
CA LEU A 247 6.94 5.08 -4.29
C LEU A 247 8.01 6.18 -4.16
N PHE A 248 7.93 6.97 -3.08
CA PHE A 248 8.90 8.03 -2.78
C PHE A 248 10.28 7.45 -2.47
N GLY A 249 10.37 6.40 -1.63
CA GLY A 249 11.61 5.70 -1.28
C GLY A 249 12.27 5.00 -2.47
N GLN A 250 11.47 4.54 -3.44
CA GLN A 250 11.95 4.05 -4.74
C GLN A 250 12.44 5.19 -5.65
N ALA A 251 12.41 6.44 -5.20
CA ALA A 251 12.74 7.62 -6.00
C ALA A 251 11.91 7.71 -7.31
N CYS A 252 10.67 7.20 -7.29
CA CYS A 252 9.72 7.38 -8.38
C CYS A 252 9.03 8.74 -8.22
N LEU A 253 9.66 9.79 -8.76
CA LEU A 253 9.37 11.20 -8.46
C LEU A 253 8.83 11.98 -9.67
N ALA A 254 8.70 11.33 -10.82
CA ALA A 254 8.29 11.98 -12.08
C ALA A 254 7.44 11.04 -12.94
N PRO A 255 6.62 11.58 -13.88
CA PRO A 255 5.95 10.77 -14.89
C PRO A 255 6.94 9.85 -15.63
N GLY A 256 6.53 8.60 -15.87
CA GLY A 256 7.39 7.55 -16.41
C GLY A 256 8.12 6.71 -15.37
N ASP A 257 8.14 7.14 -14.10
CA ASP A 257 8.60 6.31 -12.98
C ASP A 257 7.45 5.42 -12.47
N GLY A 258 7.75 4.15 -12.21
CA GLY A 258 6.79 3.22 -11.63
C GLY A 258 7.44 2.29 -10.63
N LYS A 259 6.66 1.87 -9.63
CA LYS A 259 7.11 0.87 -8.66
C LYS A 259 6.10 -0.26 -8.52
N SER A 260 6.56 -1.41 -8.07
CA SER A 260 5.70 -2.52 -7.65
C SER A 260 6.29 -3.26 -6.46
N THR A 261 5.47 -3.44 -5.42
CA THR A 261 5.82 -4.20 -4.22
C THR A 261 5.20 -5.58 -4.30
N PHE A 262 6.02 -6.63 -4.36
CA PHE A 262 5.61 -8.04 -4.48
C PHE A 262 5.67 -8.74 -3.11
N GLY A 263 4.60 -8.59 -2.33
CA GLY A 263 4.38 -9.27 -1.05
C GLY A 263 3.41 -10.44 -1.17
N THR A 264 2.51 -10.62 -0.19
CA THR A 264 1.39 -11.58 -0.24
C THR A 264 0.50 -11.33 -1.46
N GLY A 265 0.11 -10.07 -1.67
CA GLY A 265 -0.39 -9.51 -2.92
C GLY A 265 0.67 -8.66 -3.59
N CYS A 266 0.27 -7.89 -4.61
CA CYS A 266 1.15 -6.94 -5.27
C CYS A 266 0.43 -5.61 -5.46
N PHE A 267 1.16 -4.51 -5.22
CA PHE A 267 0.68 -3.15 -5.43
C PHE A 267 1.61 -2.41 -6.38
N ALA A 268 1.06 -2.04 -7.54
CA ALA A 268 1.78 -1.28 -8.55
C ALA A 268 1.30 0.17 -8.57
N MET A 269 2.23 1.10 -8.69
CA MET A 269 1.95 2.51 -8.84
C MET A 269 2.75 3.09 -10.00
N SER A 270 2.11 3.91 -10.82
CA SER A 270 2.74 4.71 -11.88
C SER A 270 2.55 6.19 -11.60
N HIS A 271 3.63 6.95 -11.55
CA HIS A 271 3.61 8.38 -11.26
C HIS A 271 3.04 9.17 -12.44
N CYS A 272 2.06 10.05 -12.17
CA CYS A 272 1.32 10.81 -13.19
C CYS A 272 1.69 12.31 -13.26
N GLY A 273 2.58 12.79 -12.37
CA GLY A 273 2.87 14.23 -12.25
C GLY A 273 1.80 14.98 -11.48
N THR A 274 1.58 16.25 -11.84
CA THR A 274 0.68 17.18 -11.14
C THR A 274 -0.77 17.15 -11.67
N GLU A 275 -1.06 16.31 -12.66
CA GLU A 275 -2.41 16.15 -13.20
C GLU A 275 -3.02 14.84 -12.72
N ALA A 276 -4.17 14.91 -12.05
CA ALA A 276 -4.91 13.72 -11.67
C ALA A 276 -5.52 13.06 -12.92
N ARG A 277 -5.06 11.85 -13.23
CA ARG A 277 -5.60 11.03 -14.34
C ARG A 277 -6.64 10.09 -13.78
N LEU A 278 -7.92 10.39 -13.99
CA LEU A 278 -9.01 9.48 -13.63
C LEU A 278 -9.01 8.28 -14.58
N SER A 279 -8.79 7.09 -14.03
CA SER A 279 -8.72 5.87 -14.83
C SER A 279 -10.07 5.53 -15.47
N GLN A 280 -10.03 5.15 -16.76
CA GLN A 280 -11.16 4.56 -17.48
C GLN A 280 -11.10 3.03 -17.49
N HIS A 281 -10.01 2.46 -16.93
CA HIS A 281 -9.71 1.02 -16.95
C HIS A 281 -9.69 0.42 -15.53
N ARG A 282 -10.49 1.04 -14.63
CA ARG A 282 -10.71 0.53 -13.26
C ARG A 282 -9.45 0.48 -12.39
N LEU A 283 -8.45 1.33 -12.65
CA LEU A 283 -7.36 1.62 -11.74
C LEU A 283 -7.80 2.71 -10.76
N LEU A 284 -7.05 2.86 -9.68
CA LEU A 284 -7.31 3.91 -8.69
C LEU A 284 -6.39 5.11 -8.98
N THR A 285 -6.96 6.31 -8.95
CA THR A 285 -6.16 7.54 -8.92
C THR A 285 -5.97 7.96 -7.48
N THR A 286 -4.74 8.22 -7.08
CA THR A 286 -4.40 8.56 -5.70
C THR A 286 -3.37 9.68 -5.66
N VAL A 287 -3.27 10.39 -4.54
CA VAL A 287 -2.16 11.33 -4.32
C VAL A 287 -0.89 10.52 -4.05
N ALA A 288 0.15 10.75 -4.85
CA ALA A 288 1.47 10.15 -4.69
C ALA A 288 2.25 10.81 -3.55
N VAL A 289 2.21 12.16 -3.50
CA VAL A 289 2.83 13.00 -2.48
C VAL A 289 2.26 14.42 -2.59
N GLN A 290 2.20 15.17 -1.47
CA GLN A 290 1.96 16.60 -1.48
C GLN A 290 3.15 17.30 -0.81
N LEU A 291 3.78 18.24 -1.53
CA LEU A 291 4.95 19.00 -1.08
C LEU A 291 4.75 20.49 -1.39
N GLY A 292 4.86 21.36 -0.37
CA GLY A 292 4.68 22.79 -0.53
C GLY A 292 3.31 23.17 -1.13
N GLY A 293 2.26 22.44 -0.78
CA GLY A 293 0.90 22.60 -1.31
C GLY A 293 0.69 22.05 -2.72
N VAL A 294 1.73 21.52 -3.37
CA VAL A 294 1.64 20.93 -4.71
C VAL A 294 1.41 19.42 -4.60
N ARG A 295 0.27 18.96 -5.12
CA ARG A 295 -0.08 17.54 -5.20
C ARG A 295 0.50 16.91 -6.47
N GLN A 296 1.05 15.73 -6.30
CA GLN A 296 1.41 14.85 -7.39
C GLN A 296 0.57 13.57 -7.27
N TYR A 297 0.26 12.96 -8.40
CA TYR A 297 -0.68 11.85 -8.48
C TYR A 297 -0.03 10.59 -9.02
N ALA A 298 -0.65 9.46 -8.74
CA ALA A 298 -0.29 8.18 -9.32
C ALA A 298 -1.55 7.38 -9.67
N LEU A 299 -1.45 6.55 -10.72
CA LEU A 299 -2.38 5.43 -10.90
C LEU A 299 -1.90 4.24 -10.09
N GLU A 300 -2.82 3.59 -9.39
CA GLU A 300 -2.57 2.40 -8.57
C GLU A 300 -3.43 1.23 -9.06
N GLY A 301 -2.79 0.08 -9.18
CA GLY A 301 -3.46 -1.21 -9.38
C GLY A 301 -2.98 -2.22 -8.35
N SER A 302 -3.87 -3.11 -7.92
CA SER A 302 -3.59 -4.14 -6.94
C SER A 302 -3.89 -5.55 -7.47
N ILE A 303 -2.99 -6.48 -7.17
CA ILE A 303 -3.12 -7.92 -7.41
C ILE A 303 -3.28 -8.57 -6.04
N PHE A 304 -4.41 -9.25 -5.81
CA PHE A 304 -4.72 -9.81 -4.48
C PHE A 304 -3.82 -10.99 -4.10
N VAL A 305 -3.42 -11.77 -5.10
CA VAL A 305 -2.67 -13.02 -4.91
C VAL A 305 -1.38 -12.99 -5.73
N ALA A 306 -0.26 -12.73 -5.07
CA ALA A 306 1.10 -12.78 -5.63
C ALA A 306 1.93 -13.84 -4.88
N GLY A 307 2.68 -13.47 -3.86
CA GLY A 307 3.42 -14.40 -3.02
C GLY A 307 2.53 -15.43 -2.31
N ALA A 308 1.27 -15.10 -2.07
CA ALA A 308 0.27 -16.04 -1.54
C ALA A 308 0.10 -17.28 -2.44
N ALA A 309 0.26 -17.15 -3.77
CA ALA A 309 0.20 -18.30 -4.67
C ALA A 309 1.39 -19.25 -4.46
N VAL A 310 2.58 -18.72 -4.17
CA VAL A 310 3.77 -19.51 -3.83
C VAL A 310 3.59 -20.20 -2.46
N GLN A 311 3.04 -19.49 -1.47
CA GLN A 311 2.70 -20.08 -0.18
C GLN A 311 1.67 -21.20 -0.33
N TRP A 312 0.67 -21.04 -1.19
CA TRP A 312 -0.33 -22.09 -1.48
C TRP A 312 0.31 -23.34 -2.08
N LEU A 313 1.28 -23.22 -3.02
CA LEU A 313 2.05 -24.35 -3.54
C LEU A 313 2.78 -25.10 -2.42
N ARG A 314 3.34 -24.39 -1.44
CA ARG A 314 4.08 -24.95 -0.32
C ARG A 314 3.15 -25.56 0.73
N ASP A 315 2.20 -24.77 1.23
CA ASP A 315 1.47 -25.09 2.47
C ASP A 315 0.20 -25.91 2.24
N ARG A 316 -0.40 -25.84 1.03
CA ARG A 316 -1.64 -26.52 0.70
C ARG A 316 -1.44 -27.67 -0.26
N LEU A 317 -0.63 -27.49 -1.30
CA LEU A 317 -0.36 -28.56 -2.27
C LEU A 317 0.86 -29.40 -1.90
N GLY A 318 1.82 -28.87 -1.14
CA GLY A 318 3.05 -29.57 -0.76
C GLY A 318 3.95 -29.91 -1.95
N VAL A 319 3.83 -29.17 -3.07
CA VAL A 319 4.64 -29.44 -4.28
C VAL A 319 6.00 -28.78 -4.26
N ILE A 320 6.23 -27.83 -3.32
CA ILE A 320 7.53 -27.24 -2.99
C ILE A 320 7.72 -27.26 -1.47
N GLY A 321 8.95 -27.41 -0.99
CA GLY A 321 9.29 -27.36 0.42
C GLY A 321 9.61 -25.94 0.91
N SER A 322 10.04 -25.07 0.00
CA SER A 322 10.35 -23.67 0.29
C SER A 322 10.07 -22.77 -0.90
N ALA A 323 9.85 -21.47 -0.65
CA ALA A 323 9.69 -20.48 -1.71
C ALA A 323 10.95 -20.37 -2.61
N GLY A 324 12.14 -20.63 -2.06
CA GLY A 324 13.41 -20.61 -2.81
C GLY A 324 13.47 -21.64 -3.95
N GLU A 325 12.78 -22.79 -3.82
CA GLU A 325 12.74 -23.79 -4.89
C GLU A 325 12.13 -23.27 -6.20
N THR A 326 11.30 -22.23 -6.14
CA THR A 326 10.74 -21.60 -7.35
C THR A 326 11.82 -21.05 -8.26
N ALA A 327 12.95 -20.56 -7.72
CA ALA A 327 14.07 -20.08 -8.51
C ALA A 327 14.73 -21.19 -9.32
N GLU A 328 14.93 -22.35 -8.71
CA GLU A 328 15.50 -23.53 -9.37
C GLU A 328 14.59 -24.07 -10.46
N VAL A 329 13.26 -24.09 -10.19
CA VAL A 329 12.28 -24.53 -11.18
C VAL A 329 12.25 -23.58 -12.37
N LEU A 330 12.16 -22.26 -12.13
CA LEU A 330 12.19 -21.28 -13.22
C LEU A 330 13.49 -21.33 -14.04
N ALA A 331 14.62 -21.59 -13.41
CA ALA A 331 15.89 -21.76 -14.12
C ALA A 331 15.87 -22.99 -15.06
N ARG A 332 15.30 -24.12 -14.61
CA ARG A 332 15.17 -25.34 -15.45
C ARG A 332 14.16 -25.18 -16.58
N THR A 333 13.01 -24.55 -16.32
CA THR A 333 11.93 -24.36 -17.29
C THR A 333 12.14 -23.14 -18.17
N GLN A 334 13.12 -22.29 -17.85
CA GLN A 334 13.32 -20.97 -18.47
C GLN A 334 12.04 -20.12 -18.44
N GLY A 335 11.22 -20.29 -17.39
CA GLY A 335 9.93 -19.61 -17.25
C GLY A 335 8.88 -20.04 -18.27
N ASP A 336 9.02 -21.18 -18.95
CA ASP A 336 8.03 -21.75 -19.85
C ASP A 336 7.26 -22.89 -19.16
N ALA A 337 5.98 -22.68 -18.91
CA ALA A 337 5.04 -23.65 -18.35
C ALA A 337 4.41 -24.57 -19.42
N LYS A 338 4.90 -24.56 -20.65
CA LYS A 338 4.46 -25.39 -21.78
C LYS A 338 2.94 -25.36 -22.02
N GLY A 339 2.39 -24.16 -21.97
CA GLY A 339 0.96 -23.93 -22.21
C GLY A 339 0.05 -24.17 -20.99
N VAL A 340 0.61 -24.46 -19.82
CA VAL A 340 -0.14 -24.50 -18.56
C VAL A 340 -0.26 -23.07 -18.01
N TYR A 341 -1.46 -22.67 -17.63
CA TYR A 341 -1.78 -21.39 -17.00
C TYR A 341 -2.49 -21.61 -15.68
N LEU A 342 -2.10 -20.86 -14.66
CA LEU A 342 -2.81 -20.78 -13.38
C LEU A 342 -3.34 -19.37 -13.23
N VAL A 343 -4.65 -19.20 -13.05
CA VAL A 343 -5.28 -17.93 -12.66
C VAL A 343 -5.51 -18.00 -11.15
N PRO A 344 -4.78 -17.21 -10.34
CA PRO A 344 -4.81 -17.33 -8.89
C PRO A 344 -5.94 -16.51 -8.26
N ALA A 345 -7.16 -16.64 -8.78
CA ALA A 345 -8.35 -15.95 -8.29
C ALA A 345 -8.89 -16.59 -6.98
N PHE A 346 -8.00 -16.83 -6.00
CA PHE A 346 -8.37 -17.50 -4.74
C PHE A 346 -9.30 -16.65 -3.85
N ALA A 347 -9.27 -15.33 -4.03
CA ALA A 347 -10.14 -14.35 -3.37
C ALA A 347 -10.78 -13.41 -4.41
N GLY A 348 -11.09 -13.92 -5.61
CA GLY A 348 -11.46 -13.08 -6.74
C GLY A 348 -10.26 -12.50 -7.48
N LEU A 349 -10.52 -11.65 -8.48
CA LEU A 349 -9.52 -10.91 -9.24
C LEU A 349 -9.58 -9.43 -8.85
N GLY A 350 -8.41 -8.81 -8.62
CA GLY A 350 -8.26 -7.37 -8.40
C GLY A 350 -8.29 -6.57 -9.70
N ALA A 351 -7.66 -5.40 -9.72
CA ALA A 351 -7.56 -4.57 -10.90
C ALA A 351 -6.86 -5.29 -12.06
N PRO A 352 -7.24 -5.04 -13.32
CA PRO A 352 -8.33 -4.19 -13.77
C PRO A 352 -9.71 -4.89 -13.79
N HIS A 353 -9.79 -6.14 -13.37
CA HIS A 353 -10.99 -6.97 -13.53
C HIS A 353 -12.06 -6.68 -12.47
N TRP A 354 -11.67 -6.52 -11.21
CA TRP A 354 -12.56 -6.33 -10.05
C TRP A 354 -13.72 -7.34 -10.03
N ASP A 355 -13.36 -8.61 -10.08
CA ASP A 355 -14.31 -9.72 -10.15
C ASP A 355 -14.22 -10.55 -8.86
N PRO A 356 -15.12 -10.32 -7.88
CA PRO A 356 -15.10 -11.04 -6.60
C PRO A 356 -15.55 -12.49 -6.73
N ASP A 357 -16.24 -12.84 -7.83
CA ASP A 357 -16.81 -14.16 -8.06
C ASP A 357 -15.88 -15.08 -8.85
N ALA A 358 -14.83 -14.54 -9.48
CA ALA A 358 -13.79 -15.34 -10.11
C ALA A 358 -13.15 -16.31 -9.11
N ARG A 359 -12.85 -17.51 -9.56
CA ARG A 359 -12.18 -18.53 -8.74
C ARG A 359 -10.91 -19.04 -9.42
N GLY A 360 -9.98 -19.58 -8.60
CA GLY A 360 -8.72 -20.13 -9.07
C GLY A 360 -8.93 -21.22 -10.13
N LEU A 361 -8.17 -21.12 -11.22
CA LEU A 361 -8.27 -22.04 -12.37
C LEU A 361 -6.87 -22.48 -12.82
N VAL A 362 -6.70 -23.77 -13.09
CA VAL A 362 -5.55 -24.30 -13.84
C VAL A 362 -6.05 -24.85 -15.17
N THR A 363 -5.43 -24.45 -16.28
CA THR A 363 -5.81 -24.90 -17.62
C THR A 363 -4.57 -25.24 -18.47
N GLY A 364 -4.78 -25.94 -19.60
CA GLY A 364 -3.69 -26.30 -20.53
C GLY A 364 -2.89 -27.54 -20.12
N MET A 365 -3.30 -28.31 -19.10
CA MET A 365 -2.62 -29.51 -18.68
C MET A 365 -2.73 -30.64 -19.71
N THR A 366 -1.64 -31.41 -19.84
CA THR A 366 -1.55 -32.63 -20.64
C THR A 366 -0.98 -33.78 -19.79
N LEU A 367 -0.89 -34.98 -20.34
CA LEU A 367 -0.26 -36.12 -19.65
C LEU A 367 1.25 -35.88 -19.35
N ALA A 368 1.89 -34.91 -20.02
CA ALA A 368 3.28 -34.55 -19.77
C ALA A 368 3.43 -33.43 -18.73
N THR A 369 2.33 -32.87 -18.23
CA THR A 369 2.35 -31.81 -17.22
C THR A 369 2.75 -32.38 -15.87
N GLY A 370 3.80 -31.82 -15.30
CA GLY A 370 4.32 -32.21 -13.98
C GLY A 370 4.38 -31.03 -13.01
N ARG A 371 5.14 -31.27 -11.93
CA ARG A 371 5.39 -30.31 -10.87
C ARG A 371 5.98 -28.99 -11.39
N ASP A 372 6.98 -29.09 -12.25
CA ASP A 372 7.74 -27.94 -12.70
C ASP A 372 6.89 -26.99 -13.56
N GLU A 373 6.01 -27.53 -14.42
CA GLU A 373 5.04 -26.73 -15.19
C GLU A 373 4.04 -26.01 -14.27
N LEU A 374 3.53 -26.69 -13.24
CA LEU A 374 2.59 -26.09 -12.30
C LEU A 374 3.23 -24.97 -11.48
N VAL A 375 4.44 -25.19 -10.96
CA VAL A 375 5.20 -24.16 -10.23
C VAL A 375 5.51 -22.97 -11.12
N THR A 376 5.96 -23.21 -12.36
CA THR A 376 6.25 -22.16 -13.35
C THR A 376 5.00 -21.35 -13.67
N ALA A 377 3.88 -22.02 -13.96
CA ALA A 377 2.59 -21.34 -14.24
C ALA A 377 2.13 -20.47 -13.08
N THR A 378 2.35 -20.94 -11.83
CA THR A 378 2.00 -20.18 -10.63
C THR A 378 2.83 -18.91 -10.49
N VAL A 379 4.16 -18.98 -10.68
CA VAL A 379 5.01 -17.78 -10.60
C VAL A 379 4.76 -16.86 -11.79
N ALA A 380 4.59 -17.40 -13.00
CA ALA A 380 4.29 -16.63 -14.20
C ALA A 380 2.95 -15.89 -14.11
N SER A 381 1.96 -16.42 -13.38
CA SER A 381 0.67 -15.76 -13.19
C SER A 381 0.78 -14.37 -12.56
N VAL A 382 1.79 -14.18 -11.69
CA VAL A 382 2.04 -12.87 -11.06
C VAL A 382 2.57 -11.87 -12.10
N ALA A 383 3.47 -12.30 -12.99
CA ALA A 383 3.98 -11.46 -14.08
C ALA A 383 2.87 -11.12 -15.10
N PHE A 384 1.99 -12.07 -15.40
CA PHE A 384 0.86 -11.83 -16.31
C PHE A 384 -0.17 -10.87 -15.72
N GLN A 385 -0.54 -11.02 -14.44
CA GLN A 385 -1.42 -10.05 -13.77
C GLN A 385 -0.79 -8.65 -13.75
N MET A 386 0.53 -8.56 -13.51
CA MET A 386 1.24 -7.29 -13.58
C MET A 386 1.20 -6.68 -14.98
N ARG A 387 1.28 -7.51 -16.02
CA ARG A 387 1.12 -7.05 -17.42
C ARG A 387 -0.29 -6.50 -17.68
N ASP A 388 -1.33 -7.15 -17.17
CA ASP A 388 -2.71 -6.65 -17.28
C ASP A 388 -2.86 -5.26 -16.62
N LEU A 389 -2.20 -5.03 -15.47
CA LEU A 389 -2.19 -3.72 -14.83
C LEU A 389 -1.44 -2.68 -15.68
N LEU A 390 -0.27 -3.02 -16.24
CA LEU A 390 0.50 -2.08 -17.05
C LEU A 390 -0.19 -1.78 -18.39
N ASP A 391 -0.91 -2.73 -18.96
CA ASP A 391 -1.72 -2.50 -20.17
C ASP A 391 -2.84 -1.49 -19.86
N ALA A 392 -3.55 -1.65 -18.73
CA ALA A 392 -4.54 -0.68 -18.25
C ALA A 392 -3.93 0.71 -17.97
N MET A 393 -2.76 0.78 -17.32
CA MET A 393 -2.02 2.03 -17.11
C MET A 393 -1.63 2.67 -18.45
N SER A 394 -1.27 1.86 -19.45
CA SER A 394 -0.92 2.34 -20.78
C SER A 394 -2.13 2.97 -21.50
N GLU A 395 -3.30 2.32 -21.41
CA GLU A 395 -4.55 2.81 -21.98
C GLU A 395 -5.00 4.13 -21.32
N ASP A 396 -4.70 4.31 -20.02
CA ASP A 396 -4.90 5.57 -19.31
C ASP A 396 -3.75 6.59 -19.52
N GLY A 397 -2.76 6.27 -20.37
CA GLY A 397 -1.64 7.16 -20.69
C GLY A 397 -0.61 7.35 -19.56
N ALA A 398 -0.49 6.37 -18.67
CA ALA A 398 0.42 6.41 -17.53
C ALA A 398 1.30 5.15 -17.42
N ARG A 399 1.68 4.51 -18.53
CA ARG A 399 2.61 3.38 -18.52
C ARG A 399 3.98 3.86 -18.06
N PRO A 400 4.59 3.20 -17.04
CA PRO A 400 5.96 3.52 -16.66
C PRO A 400 6.96 3.09 -17.75
N GLU A 401 8.06 3.82 -17.85
CA GLU A 401 9.18 3.50 -18.76
C GLU A 401 10.10 2.42 -18.18
N ARG A 402 10.11 2.29 -16.87
CA ARG A 402 10.82 1.27 -16.07
C ARG A 402 10.01 0.93 -14.83
N LEU A 403 10.18 -0.27 -14.30
CA LEU A 403 9.52 -0.68 -13.08
C LEU A 403 10.55 -0.96 -11.98
N ARG A 404 10.52 -0.19 -10.90
CA ARG A 404 11.28 -0.47 -9.69
C ARG A 404 10.52 -1.44 -8.80
N ILE A 405 11.20 -2.46 -8.32
CA ILE A 405 10.55 -3.58 -7.62
C ILE A 405 11.13 -3.80 -6.24
N ASP A 406 10.25 -4.18 -5.30
CA ASP A 406 10.62 -4.62 -3.96
C ASP A 406 9.66 -5.72 -3.45
N GLY A 407 9.88 -6.14 -2.20
CA GLY A 407 9.10 -7.20 -1.55
C GLY A 407 9.74 -8.57 -1.63
N GLY A 408 9.11 -9.55 -0.98
CA GLY A 408 9.72 -10.87 -0.74
C GLY A 408 9.96 -11.71 -1.99
N MET A 409 9.21 -11.51 -3.08
CA MET A 409 9.38 -12.29 -4.31
C MET A 409 10.59 -11.86 -5.15
N VAL A 410 11.06 -10.61 -5.01
CA VAL A 410 12.11 -10.05 -5.88
C VAL A 410 13.52 -10.54 -5.55
N VAL A 411 13.69 -11.31 -4.47
CA VAL A 411 14.93 -12.02 -4.18
C VAL A 411 15.23 -13.12 -5.21
N ASN A 412 14.20 -13.55 -5.96
CA ASN A 412 14.30 -14.54 -7.03
C ASN A 412 14.63 -13.85 -8.36
N ASP A 413 15.89 -13.91 -8.78
CA ASP A 413 16.36 -13.33 -10.03
C ASP A 413 15.61 -13.85 -11.27
N ALA A 414 15.26 -15.15 -11.26
CA ALA A 414 14.53 -15.76 -12.38
C ALA A 414 13.10 -15.21 -12.49
N PHE A 415 12.45 -14.90 -11.36
CA PHE A 415 11.17 -14.16 -11.35
C PHE A 415 11.34 -12.74 -11.88
N CYS A 416 12.37 -12.01 -11.45
CA CYS A 416 12.63 -10.64 -11.92
C CYS A 416 12.88 -10.60 -13.43
N GLN A 417 13.62 -11.58 -13.98
CA GLN A 417 13.82 -11.70 -15.42
C GLN A 417 12.52 -12.05 -16.16
N LEU A 418 11.73 -13.01 -15.64
CA LEU A 418 10.43 -13.36 -16.20
C LEU A 418 9.48 -12.17 -16.21
N LEU A 419 9.54 -11.35 -15.15
CA LEU A 419 8.78 -10.11 -15.05
C LEU A 419 9.19 -9.13 -16.16
N ALA A 420 10.50 -8.83 -16.30
CA ALA A 420 11.00 -7.95 -17.35
C ALA A 420 10.60 -8.42 -18.75
N ASP A 421 10.73 -9.72 -19.03
CA ASP A 421 10.33 -10.32 -20.29
C ASP A 421 8.83 -10.16 -20.59
N THR A 422 7.98 -10.44 -19.59
CA THR A 422 6.53 -10.39 -19.72
C THR A 422 6.01 -8.95 -19.89
N LEU A 423 6.64 -8.01 -19.19
CA LEU A 423 6.25 -6.59 -19.22
C LEU A 423 6.83 -5.83 -20.42
N GLU A 424 7.85 -6.39 -21.07
CA GLU A 424 8.59 -5.75 -22.17
C GLU A 424 9.13 -4.37 -21.75
N LEU A 425 9.65 -4.27 -20.51
CA LEU A 425 10.30 -3.07 -20.00
C LEU A 425 11.37 -3.41 -18.95
N PRO A 426 12.35 -2.51 -18.73
CA PRO A 426 13.37 -2.71 -17.72
C PRO A 426 12.78 -2.82 -16.32
N VAL A 427 13.23 -3.81 -15.55
CA VAL A 427 12.88 -4.02 -14.15
C VAL A 427 14.12 -3.78 -13.28
N GLU A 428 14.03 -2.86 -12.33
CA GLU A 428 15.14 -2.42 -11.48
C GLU A 428 14.90 -2.82 -10.03
N ARG A 429 15.82 -3.61 -9.45
CA ARG A 429 15.83 -3.96 -8.03
C ARG A 429 16.84 -3.09 -7.29
N PRO A 430 16.45 -2.38 -6.20
CA PRO A 430 17.35 -1.59 -5.37
C PRO A 430 18.16 -2.46 -4.41
N GLN A 431 19.28 -1.88 -3.91
CA GLN A 431 20.07 -2.51 -2.85
C GLN A 431 19.36 -2.51 -1.49
N LEU A 432 18.59 -1.45 -1.21
CA LEU A 432 17.84 -1.32 0.04
C LEU A 432 16.50 -2.06 -0.06
N ALA A 433 16.23 -2.95 0.87
CA ALA A 433 14.97 -3.70 0.94
C ALA A 433 13.83 -2.90 1.64
N GLU A 434 14.18 -1.99 2.56
CA GLU A 434 13.25 -1.30 3.46
C GLU A 434 12.79 0.04 2.89
N LEU A 435 12.25 0.04 1.68
CA LEU A 435 11.96 1.26 0.93
C LEU A 435 10.75 2.05 1.45
N THR A 436 9.78 1.38 2.04
CA THR A 436 8.63 2.03 2.67
C THR A 436 9.08 2.92 3.83
N ALA A 437 9.86 2.36 4.75
CA ALA A 437 10.40 3.11 5.87
C ALA A 437 11.43 4.18 5.41
N ALA A 438 12.25 3.86 4.39
CA ALA A 438 13.18 4.84 3.81
C ALA A 438 12.45 6.03 3.19
N GLY A 439 11.31 5.80 2.55
CA GLY A 439 10.46 6.87 2.03
C GLY A 439 9.93 7.79 3.12
N ALA A 440 9.45 7.23 4.24
CA ALA A 440 9.02 8.01 5.40
C ALA A 440 10.18 8.80 6.02
N ALA A 441 11.37 8.19 6.13
CA ALA A 441 12.57 8.88 6.60
C ALA A 441 12.99 10.01 5.66
N ALA A 442 12.92 9.80 4.34
CA ALA A 442 13.24 10.82 3.34
C ALA A 442 12.26 11.99 3.37
N LEU A 443 10.95 11.74 3.54
CA LEU A 443 9.94 12.79 3.75
C LEU A 443 10.23 13.57 5.04
N ALA A 444 10.61 12.88 6.12
CA ALA A 444 10.99 13.53 7.37
C ALA A 444 12.26 14.38 7.22
N ALA A 445 13.27 13.90 6.49
CA ALA A 445 14.48 14.67 6.17
C ALA A 445 14.17 15.93 5.35
N LEU A 446 13.25 15.80 4.39
CA LEU A 446 12.79 16.90 3.56
C LEU A 446 12.00 17.93 4.38
N GLY A 447 11.03 17.47 5.19
CA GLY A 447 10.24 18.34 6.07
C GLY A 447 11.07 19.07 7.14
N ALA A 448 12.14 18.43 7.62
CA ALA A 448 13.10 19.03 8.53
C ALA A 448 14.10 20.01 7.84
N GLY A 449 14.03 20.15 6.51
CA GLY A 449 14.97 20.99 5.73
C GLY A 449 16.38 20.41 5.63
N HIS A 450 16.57 19.15 5.97
CA HIS A 450 17.86 18.46 5.82
C HIS A 450 18.14 18.10 4.36
N TYR A 451 17.13 17.65 3.64
CA TYR A 451 17.20 17.51 2.19
C TYR A 451 16.72 18.80 1.52
N PRO A 452 17.51 19.34 0.56
CA PRO A 452 17.13 20.57 -0.15
C PRO A 452 15.94 20.39 -1.11
N GLY A 453 15.65 19.14 -1.48
CA GLY A 453 14.58 18.78 -2.38
C GLY A 453 14.48 17.27 -2.58
N PRO A 454 13.43 16.79 -3.27
CA PRO A 454 13.20 15.36 -3.47
C PRO A 454 14.28 14.67 -4.33
N GLU A 455 15.05 15.42 -5.12
CA GLU A 455 16.18 14.89 -5.92
C GLU A 455 17.28 14.27 -5.04
N GLN A 456 17.37 14.64 -3.75
CA GLN A 456 18.28 13.99 -2.82
C GLN A 456 17.93 12.51 -2.61
N VAL A 457 16.66 12.15 -2.66
CA VAL A 457 16.19 10.74 -2.60
C VAL A 457 16.70 9.97 -3.81
N ARG A 458 16.61 10.57 -5.00
CA ARG A 458 17.13 9.98 -6.24
C ARG A 458 18.64 9.78 -6.18
N ALA A 459 19.37 10.74 -5.60
CA ALA A 459 20.82 10.66 -5.42
C ALA A 459 21.26 9.56 -4.41
N GLN A 460 20.39 9.17 -3.49
CA GLN A 460 20.66 8.10 -2.52
C GLN A 460 20.20 6.72 -2.98
N TRP A 461 19.26 6.65 -3.90
CA TRP A 461 18.78 5.38 -4.44
C TRP A 461 19.92 4.64 -5.15
N ARG A 462 20.12 3.36 -4.86
CA ARG A 462 21.19 2.54 -5.41
C ARG A 462 20.61 1.31 -6.07
N LEU A 463 20.95 1.12 -7.35
CA LEU A 463 20.63 -0.08 -8.10
C LEU A 463 21.43 -1.27 -7.56
N ASP A 464 20.75 -2.37 -7.25
CA ASP A 464 21.35 -3.69 -7.08
C ASP A 464 21.50 -4.36 -8.44
N ARG A 465 20.37 -4.54 -9.14
CA ARG A 465 20.36 -5.20 -10.45
C ARG A 465 19.22 -4.69 -11.35
N ALA A 466 19.55 -4.53 -12.64
CA ALA A 466 18.58 -4.32 -13.70
C ALA A 466 18.38 -5.64 -14.49
N PHE A 467 17.14 -5.88 -14.88
CA PHE A 467 16.71 -7.00 -15.71
C PHE A 467 16.09 -6.43 -16.99
N GLU A 468 16.77 -6.64 -18.11
CA GLU A 468 16.30 -6.20 -19.41
C GLU A 468 15.46 -7.29 -20.09
N PRO A 469 14.42 -6.94 -20.89
CA PRO A 469 13.65 -7.91 -21.66
C PRO A 469 14.54 -8.71 -22.62
N GLN A 470 14.40 -10.03 -22.63
CA GLN A 470 15.18 -10.94 -23.45
C GLN A 470 14.33 -11.77 -24.43
N ARG A 471 13.02 -11.90 -24.15
CA ARG A 471 12.09 -12.62 -25.02
C ARG A 471 11.65 -11.77 -26.20
N SER A 472 11.42 -12.44 -27.34
CA SER A 472 10.85 -11.74 -28.50
C SER A 472 9.38 -11.38 -28.27
N ALA A 473 8.90 -10.33 -28.95
CA ALA A 473 7.50 -9.92 -28.90
C ALA A 473 6.52 -11.05 -29.29
N ASP A 474 6.92 -11.93 -30.23
CA ASP A 474 6.10 -13.10 -30.62
C ASP A 474 5.95 -14.11 -29.47
N GLN A 475 7.03 -14.38 -28.71
CA GLN A 475 7.00 -15.27 -27.57
C GLN A 475 6.12 -14.72 -26.44
N VAL A 476 6.27 -13.42 -26.15
CA VAL A 476 5.45 -12.72 -25.16
C VAL A 476 3.99 -12.67 -25.59
N GLY A 477 3.72 -12.31 -26.84
CA GLY A 477 2.37 -12.26 -27.41
C GLY A 477 1.64 -13.60 -27.35
N ALA A 478 2.33 -14.71 -27.67
CA ALA A 478 1.76 -16.05 -27.58
C ALA A 478 1.41 -16.43 -26.11
N ALA A 479 2.28 -16.14 -25.17
CA ALA A 479 2.05 -16.39 -23.74
C ALA A 479 0.88 -15.55 -23.21
N LEU A 480 0.82 -14.26 -23.53
CA LEU A 480 -0.27 -13.36 -23.15
C LEU A 480 -1.63 -13.78 -23.75
N ALA A 481 -1.65 -14.25 -25.01
CA ALA A 481 -2.86 -14.78 -25.61
C ALA A 481 -3.41 -16.00 -24.85
N GLY A 482 -2.54 -16.90 -24.40
CA GLY A 482 -2.88 -18.01 -23.53
C GLY A 482 -3.41 -17.56 -22.16
N TRP A 483 -2.74 -16.61 -21.53
CA TRP A 483 -3.14 -16.02 -20.26
C TRP A 483 -4.54 -15.38 -20.34
N ARG A 484 -4.79 -14.53 -21.34
CA ARG A 484 -6.10 -13.87 -21.52
C ARG A 484 -7.26 -14.89 -21.70
N ARG A 485 -6.99 -16.01 -22.41
CA ARG A 485 -7.97 -17.10 -22.50
C ARG A 485 -8.23 -17.76 -21.13
N ALA A 486 -7.17 -18.00 -20.34
CA ALA A 486 -7.31 -18.57 -19.01
C ALA A 486 -8.11 -17.65 -18.07
N VAL A 487 -7.82 -16.33 -18.09
CA VAL A 487 -8.58 -15.33 -17.31
C VAL A 487 -10.06 -15.30 -17.74
N ALA A 488 -10.33 -15.33 -19.05
CA ALA A 488 -11.70 -15.37 -19.55
C ALA A 488 -12.48 -16.60 -19.04
N LEU A 489 -11.83 -17.78 -18.95
CA LEU A 489 -12.43 -19.00 -18.39
C LEU A 489 -12.66 -18.90 -16.87
N ALA A 490 -11.76 -18.23 -16.13
CA ALA A 490 -11.88 -18.07 -14.68
C ALA A 490 -13.01 -17.10 -14.28
N ARG A 491 -13.35 -16.14 -15.16
CA ARG A 491 -14.41 -15.13 -14.98
C ARG A 491 -15.77 -15.57 -15.51
N SER A 492 -15.80 -16.57 -16.36
CA SER A 492 -17.08 -17.08 -16.88
C SER A 492 -17.69 -18.03 -15.86
N PRO A 493 -18.91 -17.78 -15.37
CA PRO A 493 -19.61 -18.72 -14.49
C PRO A 493 -20.02 -20.00 -15.22
#